data_505b4123771481b5d79712057b7c1f90
#
_entry.id   505b4123771481b5d79712057b7c1f90
#
_cell.length_a   1.000
_cell.length_b   1.000
_cell.length_c   1.000
_cell.angle_alpha   90.00
_cell.angle_beta   90.00
_cell.angle_gamma   90.00
#
_symmetry.space_group_name_H-M   'P 1'
#
loop_
_entity.id
_entity.type
_entity.pdbx_description
1 polymer ?
#
loop_
_entity_poly.entity_id
_entity_poly.type
_entity_poly.pdbx_seq_one_letter_code
_entity_poly.pdbx_strand_id
1 'polypeptide(L)'
;DRYGSYNGSDGFGEGNADVYGNFIYDNPITGEYFFTSGGYVRTALNNRQYCGDGNGGCYGQVHADGEVLMGALWKVRARMNTTYGNAAGDLLADTLHSAWMNAYNDGSIHSIIEEHWLALDDNDGNIFNGTPNYTDIDLGFRDQGFPGVDLQLIDIAHTVLPDTQN
;
A
#
# COMPACT_ATOMS: atom_id res chain seq x y z
N ASP A 1 13.70 16.33 -10.80
CA ASP A 1 12.84 15.19 -10.43
C ASP A 1 13.63 14.15 -9.68
N ARG A 2 13.29 13.89 -8.43
CA ARG A 2 13.96 12.86 -7.62
C ARG A 2 13.77 11.46 -8.21
N TYR A 3 12.66 11.26 -8.87
CA TYR A 3 12.25 9.97 -9.44
C TYR A 3 12.42 9.90 -10.95
N GLY A 4 13.05 10.93 -11.55
CA GLY A 4 13.26 11.01 -12.99
C GLY A 4 11.96 11.18 -13.79
N SER A 5 12.11 11.33 -15.09
CA SER A 5 10.96 11.22 -15.99
C SER A 5 10.61 9.74 -16.14
N TYR A 6 9.46 9.37 -15.64
CA TYR A 6 8.98 8.02 -15.73
C TYR A 6 8.43 7.72 -17.13
N ASN A 7 8.98 6.71 -17.76
CA ASN A 7 8.53 6.18 -19.06
C ASN A 7 7.95 4.76 -18.96
N GLY A 8 7.67 4.31 -17.74
CA GLY A 8 7.12 2.98 -17.52
C GLY A 8 5.66 2.87 -17.97
N SER A 9 5.28 1.66 -18.31
CA SER A 9 3.92 1.33 -18.73
C SER A 9 3.01 0.95 -17.55
N ASP A 10 3.55 0.82 -16.35
CA ASP A 10 2.83 0.32 -15.16
C ASP A 10 2.12 1.40 -14.33
N GLY A 11 2.22 2.65 -14.74
CA GLY A 11 1.43 3.74 -14.16
C GLY A 11 1.88 4.24 -12.79
N PHE A 12 3.08 3.90 -12.30
CA PHE A 12 3.55 4.33 -10.98
C PHE A 12 3.44 5.84 -10.77
N GLY A 13 3.97 6.64 -11.71
CA GLY A 13 3.94 8.10 -11.60
C GLY A 13 2.53 8.67 -11.54
N GLU A 14 1.64 8.16 -12.37
CA GLU A 14 0.24 8.58 -12.42
C GLU A 14 -0.54 8.13 -11.18
N GLY A 15 -0.36 6.87 -10.77
CA GLY A 15 -1.01 6.33 -9.58
C GLY A 15 -0.59 7.06 -8.31
N ASN A 16 0.70 7.34 -8.18
CA ASN A 16 1.22 8.06 -7.02
C ASN A 16 0.78 9.54 -6.98
N ALA A 17 0.67 10.20 -8.12
CA ALA A 17 0.11 11.55 -8.19
C ALA A 17 -1.36 11.57 -7.75
N ASP A 18 -2.14 10.57 -8.15
CA ASP A 18 -3.53 10.41 -7.71
C ASP A 18 -3.61 10.12 -6.20
N VAL A 19 -2.72 9.27 -5.64
CA VAL A 19 -2.64 9.03 -4.19
C VAL A 19 -2.43 10.32 -3.42
N TYR A 20 -1.46 11.16 -3.84
CA TYR A 20 -1.25 12.46 -3.20
C TYR A 20 -2.51 13.33 -3.22
N GLY A 21 -3.19 13.40 -4.36
CA GLY A 21 -4.44 14.14 -4.48
C GLY A 21 -5.51 13.60 -3.53
N ASN A 22 -5.72 12.29 -3.53
CA ASN A 22 -6.72 11.64 -2.68
C ASN A 22 -6.43 11.85 -1.18
N PHE A 23 -5.17 11.76 -0.76
CA PHE A 23 -4.76 11.92 0.64
C PHE A 23 -4.89 13.37 1.10
N ILE A 24 -4.39 14.35 0.31
CA ILE A 24 -4.46 15.77 0.65
C ILE A 24 -5.92 16.27 0.78
N TYR A 25 -6.81 15.80 -0.11
CA TYR A 25 -8.20 16.24 -0.13
C TYR A 25 -9.15 15.33 0.67
N ASP A 26 -8.63 14.26 1.26
CA ASP A 26 -9.42 13.22 1.93
C ASP A 26 -10.62 12.77 1.06
N ASN A 27 -10.33 12.51 -0.21
CA ASN A 27 -11.35 12.18 -1.19
C ASN A 27 -10.84 11.08 -2.13
N PRO A 28 -11.54 9.92 -2.23
CA PRO A 28 -11.13 8.83 -3.12
C PRO A 28 -11.35 9.12 -4.60
N ILE A 29 -11.90 10.29 -4.94
CA ILE A 29 -12.29 10.64 -6.30
C ILE A 29 -11.27 11.60 -6.90
N THR A 30 -10.76 11.23 -8.08
CA THR A 30 -9.87 12.07 -8.89
C THR A 30 -10.65 12.64 -10.08
N GLY A 31 -10.58 13.96 -10.27
CA GLY A 31 -11.21 14.66 -11.39
C GLY A 31 -12.72 14.67 -11.30
N GLU A 32 -13.28 14.86 -10.10
CA GLU A 32 -14.70 15.13 -9.91
C GLU A 32 -15.10 16.39 -10.69
N TYR A 33 -16.24 16.34 -11.37
CA TYR A 33 -16.73 17.41 -12.24
C TYR A 33 -15.85 17.78 -13.44
N PHE A 34 -14.86 16.94 -13.77
CA PHE A 34 -14.03 17.17 -14.97
C PHE A 34 -14.86 17.13 -16.26
N PHE A 35 -15.86 16.26 -16.31
CA PHE A 35 -16.77 16.16 -17.45
C PHE A 35 -18.00 17.06 -17.26
N THR A 36 -18.41 17.76 -18.32
CA THR A 36 -19.62 18.59 -18.32
C THR A 36 -20.90 17.79 -18.05
N SER A 37 -20.87 16.49 -18.31
CA SER A 37 -21.96 15.54 -18.00
C SER A 37 -22.00 15.10 -16.54
N GLY A 38 -21.06 15.57 -15.71
CA GLY A 38 -20.85 15.08 -14.33
C GLY A 38 -20.03 13.79 -14.29
N GLY A 39 -19.79 13.28 -13.07
CA GLY A 39 -18.98 12.10 -12.83
C GLY A 39 -17.54 12.45 -12.47
N TYR A 40 -16.64 11.49 -12.58
CA TYR A 40 -15.24 11.60 -12.21
C TYR A 40 -14.35 10.91 -13.24
N VAL A 41 -13.05 11.20 -13.19
CA VAL A 41 -12.06 10.58 -14.09
C VAL A 41 -11.63 9.21 -13.56
N ARG A 42 -11.25 9.12 -12.27
CA ARG A 42 -10.78 7.88 -11.59
C ARG A 42 -11.25 7.84 -10.15
N THR A 43 -11.14 6.67 -9.53
CA THR A 43 -11.43 6.50 -8.11
C THR A 43 -10.51 5.49 -7.43
N ALA A 44 -10.08 5.81 -6.22
CA ALA A 44 -9.37 4.88 -5.34
C ALA A 44 -10.27 3.74 -4.82
N LEU A 45 -11.60 3.90 -4.91
CA LEU A 45 -12.59 2.85 -4.62
C LEU A 45 -12.76 1.92 -5.83
N ASN A 46 -11.65 1.36 -6.31
CA ASN A 46 -11.63 0.47 -7.46
C ASN A 46 -11.24 -0.97 -7.06
N ASN A 47 -11.46 -1.91 -7.98
CA ASN A 47 -11.14 -3.34 -7.80
C ASN A 47 -10.08 -3.82 -8.80
N ARG A 48 -9.22 -2.93 -9.30
CA ARG A 48 -8.13 -3.31 -10.18
C ARG A 48 -7.09 -4.09 -9.40
N GLN A 49 -6.66 -5.22 -9.95
CA GLN A 49 -5.77 -6.14 -9.28
C GLN A 49 -4.34 -6.00 -9.79
N TYR A 50 -3.40 -6.06 -8.87
CA TYR A 50 -1.99 -6.23 -9.18
C TYR A 50 -1.77 -7.56 -9.91
N CYS A 51 -0.94 -7.57 -10.93
CA CYS A 51 -0.74 -8.76 -11.79
C CYS A 51 0.69 -9.32 -11.74
N GLY A 52 1.49 -8.84 -10.81
CA GLY A 52 2.85 -9.34 -10.56
C GLY A 52 3.96 -8.45 -11.09
N ASP A 53 5.15 -8.58 -10.51
CA ASP A 53 6.35 -7.86 -10.89
C ASP A 53 6.74 -8.18 -12.35
N GLY A 54 7.28 -7.19 -13.04
CA GLY A 54 7.81 -7.35 -14.39
C GLY A 54 6.76 -7.41 -15.51
N ASN A 55 5.47 -7.28 -15.21
CA ASN A 55 4.43 -7.30 -16.23
C ASN A 55 4.22 -5.94 -16.93
N GLY A 56 4.90 -4.88 -16.47
CA GLY A 56 4.85 -3.55 -17.08
C GLY A 56 3.47 -2.90 -17.08
N GLY A 57 2.64 -3.26 -16.10
CA GLY A 57 1.24 -2.84 -15.96
C GLY A 57 0.25 -3.93 -16.40
N CYS A 58 -0.91 -3.93 -15.79
CA CYS A 58 -1.92 -4.98 -15.93
C CYS A 58 -3.02 -4.61 -16.92
N TYR A 59 -3.16 -3.33 -17.24
CA TYR A 59 -4.30 -2.80 -17.98
C TYR A 59 -3.90 -2.08 -19.27
N GLY A 60 -2.59 -1.99 -19.56
CA GLY A 60 -2.05 -1.45 -20.81
C GLY A 60 -2.26 0.06 -20.99
N GLN A 61 -2.55 0.78 -19.90
CA GLN A 61 -2.74 2.22 -19.92
C GLN A 61 -2.31 2.78 -18.55
N VAL A 62 -1.38 3.74 -18.57
CA VAL A 62 -0.67 4.22 -17.37
C VAL A 62 -1.58 4.67 -16.22
N HIS A 63 -2.69 5.32 -16.50
CA HIS A 63 -3.63 5.71 -15.45
C HIS A 63 -4.40 4.52 -14.89
N ALA A 64 -4.81 3.58 -15.77
CA ALA A 64 -5.51 2.38 -15.34
C ALA A 64 -4.59 1.44 -14.54
N ASP A 65 -3.32 1.37 -14.92
CA ASP A 65 -2.29 0.63 -14.18
C ASP A 65 -2.01 1.32 -12.83
N GLY A 66 -1.96 2.66 -12.82
CA GLY A 66 -1.79 3.46 -11.60
C GLY A 66 -2.92 3.31 -10.58
N GLU A 67 -4.14 3.03 -11.02
CA GLU A 67 -5.27 2.79 -10.10
C GLU A 67 -5.06 1.58 -9.18
N VAL A 68 -4.15 0.64 -9.53
CA VAL A 68 -3.76 -0.47 -8.65
C VAL A 68 -3.08 0.06 -7.39
N LEU A 69 -2.08 0.92 -7.53
CA LEU A 69 -1.39 1.54 -6.40
C LEU A 69 -2.33 2.47 -5.63
N MET A 70 -3.08 3.30 -6.34
CA MET A 70 -4.05 4.22 -5.75
C MET A 70 -5.07 3.48 -4.87
N GLY A 71 -5.60 2.37 -5.37
CA GLY A 71 -6.56 1.54 -4.63
C GLY A 71 -5.96 0.87 -3.40
N ALA A 72 -4.73 0.33 -3.49
CA ALA A 72 -4.04 -0.29 -2.36
C ALA A 72 -3.83 0.71 -1.22
N LEU A 73 -3.23 1.85 -1.51
CA LEU A 73 -2.89 2.83 -0.49
C LEU A 73 -4.12 3.50 0.13
N TRP A 74 -5.19 3.71 -0.65
CA TRP A 74 -6.46 4.17 -0.11
C TRP A 74 -7.08 3.15 0.85
N LYS A 75 -7.01 1.86 0.54
CA LYS A 75 -7.52 0.80 1.42
C LYS A 75 -6.72 0.69 2.72
N VAL A 76 -5.39 0.82 2.65
CA VAL A 76 -4.55 0.92 3.86
C VAL A 76 -5.02 2.08 4.74
N ARG A 77 -5.15 3.29 4.17
CA ARG A 77 -5.63 4.47 4.90
C ARG A 77 -7.01 4.25 5.51
N ALA A 78 -7.96 3.71 4.75
CA ALA A 78 -9.32 3.44 5.22
C ALA A 78 -9.35 2.42 6.39
N ARG A 79 -8.46 1.42 6.38
CA ARG A 79 -8.30 0.46 7.47
C ARG A 79 -7.71 1.12 8.72
N MET A 80 -6.66 1.93 8.57
CA MET A 80 -6.10 2.73 9.66
C MET A 80 -7.13 3.68 10.26
N ASN A 81 -8.00 4.28 9.44
CA ASN A 81 -9.12 5.11 9.91
C ASN A 81 -10.14 4.30 10.73
N THR A 82 -10.36 3.05 10.35
CA THR A 82 -11.23 2.15 11.11
C THR A 82 -10.61 1.78 12.46
N THR A 83 -9.30 1.59 12.51
CA THR A 83 -8.56 1.21 13.72
C THR A 83 -8.39 2.36 14.69
N TYR A 84 -8.06 3.57 14.19
CA TYR A 84 -7.63 4.72 15.01
C TYR A 84 -8.58 5.92 14.97
N GLY A 85 -9.60 5.89 14.11
CA GLY A 85 -10.42 7.06 13.77
C GLY A 85 -9.76 7.92 12.69
N ASN A 86 -10.56 8.67 11.93
CA ASN A 86 -10.11 9.36 10.72
C ASN A 86 -8.88 10.25 10.94
N ALA A 87 -8.90 11.12 11.94
CA ALA A 87 -7.80 12.07 12.13
C ALA A 87 -6.45 11.39 12.41
N ALA A 88 -6.44 10.30 13.20
CA ALA A 88 -5.21 9.59 13.54
C ALA A 88 -4.79 8.63 12.43
N GLY A 89 -5.74 7.92 11.80
CA GLY A 89 -5.48 7.03 10.69
C GLY A 89 -4.98 7.77 9.45
N ASP A 90 -5.60 8.91 9.12
CA ASP A 90 -5.13 9.78 8.03
C ASP A 90 -3.69 10.24 8.25
N LEU A 91 -3.40 10.79 9.45
CA LEU A 91 -2.06 11.26 9.78
C LEU A 91 -1.01 10.15 9.68
N LEU A 92 -1.35 8.94 10.13
CA LEU A 92 -0.46 7.79 10.07
C LEU A 92 -0.19 7.38 8.60
N ALA A 93 -1.24 7.22 7.81
CA ALA A 93 -1.11 6.87 6.39
C ALA A 93 -0.34 7.94 5.60
N ASP A 94 -0.63 9.22 5.84
CA ASP A 94 0.07 10.34 5.21
C ASP A 94 1.56 10.36 5.58
N THR A 95 1.88 10.05 6.85
CA THR A 95 3.26 9.97 7.35
C THR A 95 4.01 8.83 6.68
N LEU A 96 3.44 7.63 6.64
CA LEU A 96 4.05 6.47 5.99
C LEU A 96 4.23 6.70 4.49
N HIS A 97 3.22 7.24 3.80
CA HIS A 97 3.31 7.58 2.38
C HIS A 97 4.42 8.59 2.10
N SER A 98 4.50 9.66 2.88
CA SER A 98 5.52 10.69 2.71
C SER A 98 6.94 10.15 2.99
N ALA A 99 7.09 9.30 4.01
CA ALA A 99 8.37 8.65 4.32
C ALA A 99 8.77 7.68 3.21
N TRP A 100 7.84 6.85 2.73
CA TRP A 100 8.06 5.92 1.63
C TRP A 100 8.47 6.64 0.35
N MET A 101 7.79 7.70 -0.04
CA MET A 101 8.12 8.51 -1.20
C MET A 101 9.50 9.14 -1.14
N ASN A 102 10.02 9.41 0.06
CA ASN A 102 11.38 9.89 0.24
C ASN A 102 12.46 8.80 0.04
N ALA A 103 12.10 7.54 0.24
CA ALA A 103 13.01 6.40 0.18
C ALA A 103 12.92 5.62 -1.14
N TYR A 104 11.74 5.52 -1.73
CA TYR A 104 11.50 4.76 -2.97
C TYR A 104 12.15 5.43 -4.16
N ASN A 105 13.00 4.72 -4.89
CA ASN A 105 13.73 5.22 -6.05
C ASN A 105 13.52 4.40 -7.33
N ASP A 106 12.45 3.62 -7.36
CA ASP A 106 11.98 2.90 -8.54
C ASP A 106 10.82 3.66 -9.20
N GLY A 107 10.65 3.50 -10.49
CA GLY A 107 9.57 4.12 -11.27
C GLY A 107 8.41 3.16 -11.56
N SER A 108 8.41 1.97 -10.96
CA SER A 108 7.46 0.90 -11.24
C SER A 108 6.66 0.49 -10.02
N ILE A 109 5.46 -0.06 -10.24
CA ILE A 109 4.65 -0.67 -9.18
C ILE A 109 5.13 -2.11 -9.00
N HIS A 110 5.75 -2.36 -7.85
CA HIS A 110 6.30 -3.66 -7.48
C HIS A 110 5.73 -4.15 -6.15
N SER A 111 5.75 -5.46 -5.94
CA SER A 111 5.32 -6.08 -4.67
C SER A 111 6.12 -5.60 -3.46
N ILE A 112 7.39 -5.23 -3.65
CA ILE A 112 8.28 -4.67 -2.62
C ILE A 112 7.73 -3.38 -1.96
N ILE A 113 6.77 -2.70 -2.58
CA ILE A 113 6.17 -1.48 -2.01
C ILE A 113 5.52 -1.78 -0.66
N GLU A 114 4.85 -2.91 -0.53
CA GLU A 114 4.25 -3.35 0.73
C GLU A 114 5.32 -3.60 1.81
N GLU A 115 6.41 -4.31 1.46
CA GLU A 115 7.53 -4.54 2.39
C GLU A 115 8.13 -3.21 2.88
N HIS A 116 8.24 -2.21 1.99
CA HIS A 116 8.72 -0.88 2.37
C HIS A 116 7.77 -0.16 3.34
N TRP A 117 6.46 -0.28 3.15
CA TRP A 117 5.48 0.28 4.07
C TRP A 117 5.55 -0.39 5.44
N LEU A 118 5.67 -1.73 5.47
CA LEU A 118 5.87 -2.48 6.70
C LEU A 118 7.19 -2.11 7.39
N ALA A 119 8.28 -1.96 6.63
CA ALA A 119 9.56 -1.55 7.20
C ALA A 119 9.56 -0.14 7.79
N LEU A 120 8.75 0.76 7.25
CA LEU A 120 8.56 2.11 7.82
C LEU A 120 7.67 2.12 9.06
N ASP A 121 6.77 1.14 9.17
CA ASP A 121 5.88 0.95 10.32
C ASP A 121 6.55 0.13 11.45
N ASP A 122 7.63 -0.58 11.13
CA ASP A 122 8.29 -1.50 12.04
C ASP A 122 9.00 -0.79 13.21
N ASN A 123 8.97 -1.41 14.38
CA ASN A 123 9.52 -0.85 15.61
C ASN A 123 10.69 -1.66 16.22
N ASP A 124 11.06 -2.81 15.61
CA ASP A 124 12.10 -3.68 16.15
C ASP A 124 13.14 -4.18 15.11
N GLY A 125 12.97 -3.87 13.83
CA GLY A 125 13.86 -4.25 12.74
C GLY A 125 13.53 -5.61 12.11
N ASN A 126 12.32 -6.15 12.36
CA ASN A 126 11.90 -7.44 11.83
C ASN A 126 10.43 -7.45 11.39
N ILE A 127 10.14 -7.09 10.16
CA ILE A 127 8.77 -7.06 9.62
C ILE A 127 8.06 -8.43 9.66
N PHE A 128 8.79 -9.53 9.77
CA PHE A 128 8.23 -10.89 9.74
C PHE A 128 7.64 -11.36 11.09
N ASN A 129 7.85 -10.64 12.17
CA ASN A 129 7.18 -10.90 13.45
C ASN A 129 5.91 -10.04 13.64
N GLY A 130 5.62 -9.18 12.67
CA GLY A 130 4.51 -8.23 12.64
C GLY A 130 4.94 -6.83 13.05
N THR A 131 4.39 -5.84 12.36
CA THR A 131 4.59 -4.42 12.66
C THR A 131 3.36 -3.85 13.39
N PRO A 132 3.44 -2.68 14.02
CA PRO A 132 2.30 -2.09 14.74
C PRO A 132 0.99 -2.05 13.93
N ASN A 133 1.08 -1.79 12.62
CA ASN A 133 -0.08 -1.70 11.73
C ASN A 133 -0.09 -2.78 10.64
N TYR A 134 0.61 -3.90 10.88
CA TYR A 134 0.75 -4.98 9.90
C TYR A 134 -0.59 -5.35 9.24
N THR A 135 -1.62 -5.61 10.04
CA THR A 135 -2.91 -6.05 9.51
C THR A 135 -3.56 -5.03 8.58
N ASP A 136 -3.50 -3.75 8.92
CA ASP A 136 -4.09 -2.68 8.12
C ASP A 136 -3.33 -2.48 6.80
N ILE A 137 -2.00 -2.59 6.85
CA ILE A 137 -1.13 -2.49 5.68
C ILE A 137 -1.31 -3.73 4.78
N ASP A 138 -1.05 -4.93 5.29
CA ASP A 138 -1.07 -6.18 4.53
C ASP A 138 -2.42 -6.42 3.86
N LEU A 139 -3.52 -6.28 4.61
CA LEU A 139 -4.85 -6.45 4.02
C LEU A 139 -5.21 -5.37 3.01
N GLY A 140 -4.73 -4.13 3.17
CA GLY A 140 -4.96 -3.06 2.19
C GLY A 140 -4.30 -3.37 0.85
N PHE A 141 -3.09 -3.90 0.87
CA PHE A 141 -2.37 -4.35 -0.32
C PHE A 141 -2.97 -5.64 -0.91
N ARG A 142 -3.27 -6.65 -0.09
CA ARG A 142 -3.90 -7.91 -0.55
C ARG A 142 -5.26 -7.69 -1.21
N ASP A 143 -6.07 -6.78 -0.70
CA ASP A 143 -7.36 -6.42 -1.30
C ASP A 143 -7.22 -5.82 -2.70
N GLN A 144 -6.02 -5.39 -3.08
CA GLN A 144 -5.69 -4.91 -4.42
C GLN A 144 -4.85 -5.92 -5.22
N GLY A 145 -4.75 -7.17 -4.74
CA GLY A 145 -4.10 -8.28 -5.44
C GLY A 145 -2.58 -8.36 -5.26
N PHE A 146 -1.97 -7.57 -4.38
CA PHE A 146 -0.57 -7.77 -4.00
C PHE A 146 -0.42 -9.10 -3.25
N PRO A 147 0.77 -9.73 -3.32
CA PRO A 147 0.97 -11.06 -2.70
C PRO A 147 0.88 -11.03 -1.17
N GLY A 148 1.10 -9.88 -0.56
CA GLY A 148 1.21 -9.76 0.88
C GLY A 148 2.57 -10.20 1.41
N VAL A 149 2.81 -9.95 2.70
CA VAL A 149 4.02 -10.37 3.42
C VAL A 149 3.62 -11.30 4.55
N ASP A 150 3.89 -12.59 4.40
CA ASP A 150 3.49 -13.59 5.39
C ASP A 150 4.37 -13.51 6.66
N LEU A 151 3.72 -13.52 7.82
CA LEU A 151 4.42 -13.55 9.09
C LEU A 151 5.15 -14.88 9.30
N GLN A 152 6.39 -14.80 9.76
CA GLN A 152 7.19 -15.94 10.16
C GLN A 152 7.12 -16.12 11.68
N LEU A 153 5.98 -16.57 12.18
CA LEU A 153 5.81 -16.85 13.60
C LEU A 153 6.63 -18.08 13.96
N ILE A 154 7.62 -17.91 14.82
CA ILE A 154 8.39 -19.04 15.37
C ILE A 154 7.47 -19.74 16.39
N ASP A 155 6.95 -20.88 16.02
CA ASP A 155 6.28 -21.78 16.98
C ASP A 155 7.37 -22.41 17.86
N ILE A 156 7.59 -21.83 19.04
CA ILE A 156 8.47 -22.43 20.04
C ILE A 156 7.70 -23.60 20.65
N ALA A 157 7.85 -24.77 20.05
CA ALA A 157 7.38 -26.02 20.65
C ALA A 157 8.06 -26.18 22.03
N HIS A 158 7.33 -25.89 23.08
CA HIS A 158 7.79 -26.08 24.45
C HIS A 158 7.87 -27.59 24.73
N THR A 159 9.04 -28.17 24.56
CA THR A 159 9.30 -29.56 24.98
C THR A 159 9.36 -29.55 26.50
N VAL A 160 8.30 -29.95 27.15
CA VAL A 160 8.33 -30.25 28.58
C VAL A 160 9.23 -31.46 28.76
N LEU A 161 10.44 -31.25 29.26
CA LEU A 161 11.29 -32.35 29.67
C LEU A 161 10.58 -33.12 30.78
N PRO A 162 10.48 -34.47 30.69
CA PRO A 162 9.88 -35.26 31.76
C PRO A 162 10.65 -35.03 33.03
N ASP A 163 9.91 -34.70 34.10
CA ASP A 163 10.47 -34.58 35.45
C ASP A 163 11.05 -35.92 35.86
N THR A 164 12.37 -36.03 35.87
CA THR A 164 13.07 -37.18 36.40
C THR A 164 13.05 -37.09 37.92
N GLN A 165 11.96 -37.54 38.52
CA GLN A 165 11.90 -37.79 39.95
C GLN A 165 12.79 -38.99 40.28
N ASN A 166 13.86 -38.74 41.05
CA ASN A 166 14.58 -39.75 41.80
C ASN A 166 13.89 -40.07 43.12
#